data_8e9588bbc9e4fe7ec8ea462bc4f97078
#
_entry.id   8e9588bbc9e4fe7ec8ea462bc4f97078
#
_cell.length_a   1.000
_cell.length_b   1.000
_cell.length_c   1.000
_cell.angle_alpha   90.00
_cell.angle_beta   90.00
_cell.angle_gamma   90.00
#
_symmetry.space_group_name_H-M   'P 1'
#
loop_
_entity.id
_entity.type
_entity.pdbx_description
1 polymer ?
#
loop_
_entity_poly.entity_id
_entity_poly.type
_entity_poly.pdbx_seq_one_letter_code
_entity_poly.pdbx_strand_id
1 'polypeptide(L)'
;MFERTLFAEEHEIFRRSVAHFVDEHIVPHHPRWEKEGQVSREVWHEAGQDGLLCPTIPEQYGGAGTDFLFSVVILEELARAGTMGPGFSLHSDIVAPYLLHYGSEYLKANWLPKMA
;
A
#
# COMPACT_ATOMS: atom_id res chain seq x y z
N MET A 1 12.10 -26.80 2.20
CA MET A 1 11.28 -25.61 1.85
C MET A 1 11.58 -25.21 0.43
N PHE A 2 10.56 -24.90 -0.34
CA PHE A 2 10.75 -24.47 -1.72
C PHE A 2 11.17 -22.99 -1.76
N GLU A 3 12.18 -22.69 -2.59
CA GLU A 3 12.58 -21.32 -2.84
C GLU A 3 11.54 -20.63 -3.72
N ARG A 4 11.17 -19.39 -3.36
CA ARG A 4 10.24 -18.61 -4.18
C ARG A 4 11.01 -17.92 -5.30
N THR A 5 10.59 -18.16 -6.54
CA THR A 5 11.20 -17.56 -7.74
C THR A 5 10.32 -16.48 -8.36
N LEU A 6 9.24 -16.09 -7.67
CA LEU A 6 8.22 -15.17 -8.17
C LEU A 6 8.70 -13.73 -8.25
N PHE A 7 9.50 -13.29 -7.27
CA PHE A 7 9.92 -11.90 -7.15
C PHE A 7 11.22 -11.62 -7.91
N ALA A 8 11.22 -10.53 -8.69
CA ALA A 8 12.41 -10.00 -9.34
C ALA A 8 13.20 -9.11 -8.36
N GLU A 9 14.39 -8.68 -8.80
CA GLU A 9 15.26 -7.80 -8.00
C GLU A 9 14.55 -6.49 -7.62
N GLU A 10 13.79 -5.90 -8.52
CA GLU A 10 13.01 -4.68 -8.27
C GLU A 10 12.00 -4.85 -7.13
N HIS A 11 11.35 -6.00 -7.04
CA HIS A 11 10.43 -6.32 -5.94
C HIS A 11 11.17 -6.42 -4.60
N GLU A 12 12.36 -7.00 -4.60
CA GLU A 12 13.17 -7.13 -3.38
C GLU A 12 13.76 -5.79 -2.91
N ILE A 13 14.12 -4.92 -3.85
CA ILE A 13 14.52 -3.53 -3.52
C ILE A 13 13.35 -2.80 -2.86
N PHE A 14 12.17 -2.91 -3.45
CA PHE A 14 10.94 -2.33 -2.90
C PHE A 14 10.61 -2.92 -1.52
N ARG A 15 10.78 -4.21 -1.34
CA ARG A 15 10.57 -4.89 -0.04
C ARG A 15 11.40 -4.26 1.07
N ARG A 16 12.67 -3.98 0.82
CA ARG A 16 13.54 -3.32 1.81
C ARG A 16 13.01 -1.93 2.17
N SER A 17 12.54 -1.19 1.19
CA SER A 17 11.94 0.13 1.41
C SER A 17 10.66 0.04 2.24
N VAL A 18 9.78 -0.91 1.91
CA VAL A 18 8.53 -1.14 2.65
C VAL A 18 8.81 -1.59 4.09
N ALA A 19 9.74 -2.53 4.27
CA ALA A 19 10.13 -2.99 5.60
C ALA A 19 10.63 -1.84 6.48
N HIS A 20 11.46 -0.97 5.91
CA HIS A 20 11.95 0.23 6.60
C HIS A 20 10.79 1.16 7.00
N PHE A 21 9.87 1.42 6.09
CA PHE A 21 8.68 2.24 6.37
C PHE A 21 7.86 1.65 7.52
N VAL A 22 7.58 0.34 7.46
CA VAL A 22 6.80 -0.36 8.49
C VAL A 22 7.49 -0.26 9.85
N ASP A 23 8.79 -0.50 9.88
CA ASP A 23 9.56 -0.48 11.13
C ASP A 23 9.67 0.93 11.75
N GLU A 24 9.74 1.98 10.92
CA GLU A 24 9.85 3.37 11.42
C GLU A 24 8.51 4.04 11.69
N HIS A 25 7.52 3.87 10.81
CA HIS A 25 6.29 4.65 10.84
C HIS A 25 5.08 3.91 11.38
N ILE A 26 5.10 2.58 11.42
CA ILE A 26 3.95 1.78 11.84
C ILE A 26 4.20 1.06 13.17
N VAL A 27 5.23 0.24 13.24
CA VAL A 27 5.52 -0.59 14.42
C VAL A 27 5.53 0.21 15.73
N PRO A 28 6.21 1.38 15.82
CA PRO A 28 6.27 2.14 17.09
C PRO A 28 4.91 2.68 17.54
N HIS A 29 3.98 2.88 16.62
CA HIS A 29 2.68 3.51 16.91
C HIS A 29 1.53 2.52 16.94
N HIS A 30 1.69 1.32 16.41
CA HIS A 30 0.62 0.35 16.23
C HIS A 30 -0.09 -0.05 17.54
N PRO A 31 0.61 -0.31 18.68
CA PRO A 31 -0.06 -0.60 19.93
C PRO A 31 -0.98 0.51 20.42
N ARG A 32 -0.58 1.77 20.21
CA ARG A 32 -1.41 2.93 20.55
C ARG A 32 -2.66 2.99 19.68
N TRP A 33 -2.51 2.77 18.38
CA TRP A 33 -3.63 2.75 17.44
C TRP A 33 -4.65 1.65 17.77
N GLU A 34 -4.17 0.47 18.13
CA GLU A 34 -5.06 -0.61 18.58
C GLU A 34 -5.87 -0.21 19.81
N LYS A 35 -5.24 0.45 20.76
CA LYS A 35 -5.89 0.92 21.98
C LYS A 35 -6.89 2.05 21.72
N GLU A 36 -6.55 2.97 20.83
CA GLU A 36 -7.40 4.11 20.46
C GLU A 36 -8.51 3.73 19.48
N GLY A 37 -8.37 2.58 18.79
CA GLY A 37 -9.34 2.09 17.82
C GLY A 37 -9.24 2.75 16.44
N GLN A 38 -8.15 3.48 16.16
CA GLN A 38 -7.95 4.11 14.87
C GLN A 38 -6.46 4.35 14.57
N VAL A 39 -6.13 4.33 13.29
CA VAL A 39 -4.79 4.65 12.77
C VAL A 39 -4.69 6.15 12.53
N SER A 40 -3.52 6.74 12.76
CA SER A 40 -3.30 8.16 12.54
C SER A 40 -3.40 8.53 11.05
N ARG A 41 -3.84 9.75 10.78
CA ARG A 41 -3.93 10.27 9.41
C ARG A 41 -2.56 10.48 8.78
N GLU A 42 -1.58 10.84 9.59
CA GLU A 42 -0.21 11.10 9.15
C GLU A 42 0.41 9.90 8.46
N VAL A 43 0.23 8.68 8.98
CA VAL A 43 0.81 7.48 8.37
C VAL A 43 0.26 7.23 6.97
N TRP A 44 -0.98 7.60 6.69
CA TRP A 44 -1.56 7.51 5.35
C TRP A 44 -0.88 8.48 4.39
N HIS A 45 -0.63 9.72 4.80
CA HIS A 45 0.10 10.70 3.98
C HIS A 45 1.54 10.25 3.72
N GLU A 46 2.23 9.78 4.75
CA GLU A 46 3.60 9.25 4.63
C GLU A 46 3.65 8.03 3.69
N ALA A 47 2.69 7.12 3.82
CA ALA A 47 2.60 5.95 2.95
C ALA A 47 2.37 6.36 1.48
N GLY A 48 1.52 7.34 1.23
CA GLY A 48 1.31 7.89 -0.12
C GLY A 48 2.59 8.52 -0.68
N GLN A 49 3.28 9.33 0.11
CA GLN A 49 4.53 9.95 -0.30
C GLN A 49 5.62 8.93 -0.64
N ASP A 50 5.67 7.82 0.08
CA ASP A 50 6.65 6.76 -0.13
C ASP A 50 6.21 5.70 -1.15
N GLY A 51 5.08 5.90 -1.81
CA GLY A 51 4.61 5.02 -2.87
C GLY A 51 3.99 3.71 -2.42
N LEU A 52 3.53 3.63 -1.16
CA LEU A 52 2.89 2.44 -0.62
C LEU A 52 1.38 2.36 -0.90
N LEU A 53 0.79 3.42 -1.45
CA LEU A 53 -0.64 3.43 -1.77
C LEU A 53 -0.86 3.32 -3.27
N CYS A 54 -1.82 2.50 -3.66
CA CYS A 54 -2.26 2.30 -5.05
C CYS A 54 -1.12 2.01 -6.04
N PRO A 55 -0.16 1.13 -5.73
CA PRO A 55 0.98 0.92 -6.60
C PRO A 55 0.61 0.40 -7.99
N THR A 56 -0.50 -0.34 -8.12
CA THR A 56 -0.94 -0.93 -9.40
C THR A 56 -1.83 -0.01 -10.23
N ILE A 57 -2.28 1.12 -9.69
CA ILE A 57 -3.09 2.07 -10.43
C ILE A 57 -2.23 2.76 -11.49
N PRO A 58 -2.73 2.91 -12.74
CA PRO A 58 -1.97 3.54 -13.81
C PRO A 58 -1.49 4.96 -13.47
N GLU A 59 -0.34 5.33 -14.03
CA GLU A 59 0.26 6.66 -13.80
C GLU A 59 -0.67 7.81 -14.21
N GLN A 60 -1.48 7.61 -15.25
CA GLN A 60 -2.45 8.62 -15.69
C GLN A 60 -3.48 8.99 -14.60
N TYR A 61 -3.67 8.12 -13.62
CA TYR A 61 -4.56 8.35 -12.48
C TYR A 61 -3.81 8.55 -11.16
N GLY A 62 -2.51 8.79 -11.23
CA GLY A 62 -1.69 9.12 -10.06
C GLY A 62 -1.03 7.95 -9.37
N GLY A 63 -1.26 6.71 -9.80
CA GLY A 63 -0.58 5.52 -9.27
C GLY A 63 0.81 5.33 -9.87
N ALA A 64 1.49 4.28 -9.43
CA ALA A 64 2.83 3.95 -9.92
C ALA A 64 2.84 3.04 -11.16
N GLY A 65 1.70 2.48 -11.56
CA GLY A 65 1.58 1.63 -12.73
C GLY A 65 2.36 0.33 -12.65
N THR A 66 2.60 -0.18 -11.44
CA THR A 66 3.39 -1.39 -11.21
C THR A 66 2.57 -2.66 -11.40
N ASP A 67 3.25 -3.82 -11.42
CA ASP A 67 2.56 -5.11 -11.35
C ASP A 67 2.05 -5.40 -9.93
N PHE A 68 1.18 -6.40 -9.81
CA PHE A 68 0.53 -6.73 -8.53
C PHE A 68 1.50 -7.25 -7.47
N LEU A 69 2.68 -7.71 -7.83
CA LEU A 69 3.68 -8.19 -6.86
C LEU A 69 4.15 -7.08 -5.93
N PHE A 70 4.11 -5.82 -6.35
CA PHE A 70 4.37 -4.69 -5.45
C PHE A 70 3.34 -4.62 -4.32
N SER A 71 2.06 -4.83 -4.62
CA SER A 71 1.01 -4.93 -3.60
C SER A 71 1.22 -6.13 -2.67
N VAL A 72 1.64 -7.26 -3.22
CA VAL A 72 1.95 -8.46 -2.42
C VAL A 72 3.08 -8.19 -1.44
N VAL A 73 4.13 -7.49 -1.86
CA VAL A 73 5.25 -7.09 -1.00
C VAL A 73 4.76 -6.25 0.18
N ILE A 74 3.91 -5.27 -0.07
CA ILE A 74 3.34 -4.43 1.00
C ILE A 74 2.57 -5.28 2.02
N LEU A 75 1.69 -6.16 1.52
CA LEU A 75 0.91 -7.06 2.38
C LEU A 75 1.79 -7.96 3.23
N GLU A 76 2.80 -8.57 2.61
CA GLU A 76 3.72 -9.47 3.31
C GLU A 76 4.49 -8.75 4.43
N GLU A 77 4.98 -7.53 4.17
CA GLU A 77 5.73 -6.78 5.17
C GLU A 77 4.86 -6.28 6.32
N LEU A 78 3.63 -5.86 6.05
CA LEU A 78 2.67 -5.53 7.10
C LEU A 78 2.34 -6.76 7.96
N ALA A 79 2.12 -7.89 7.32
CA ALA A 79 1.82 -9.15 8.01
C ALA A 79 3.01 -9.67 8.83
N ARG A 80 4.23 -9.58 8.28
CA ARG A 80 5.46 -9.95 8.97
C ARG A 80 5.61 -9.23 10.30
N ALA A 81 5.30 -7.94 10.30
CA ALA A 81 5.40 -7.10 11.50
C ALA A 81 4.17 -7.18 12.41
N GLY A 82 3.12 -7.90 12.01
CA GLY A 82 1.87 -7.97 12.78
C GLY A 82 1.10 -6.65 12.81
N THR A 83 1.23 -5.82 11.77
CA THR A 83 0.74 -4.44 11.74
C THR A 83 -0.38 -4.22 10.72
N MET A 84 -1.42 -5.02 10.77
CA MET A 84 -2.53 -4.96 9.81
C MET A 84 -3.54 -3.83 10.07
N GLY A 85 -3.36 -3.06 11.14
CA GLY A 85 -4.25 -1.96 11.50
C GLY A 85 -4.48 -0.92 10.40
N PRO A 86 -3.45 -0.46 9.68
CA PRO A 86 -3.62 0.56 8.64
C PRO A 86 -4.62 0.23 7.52
N GLY A 87 -4.79 -1.02 7.15
CA GLY A 87 -5.77 -1.38 6.12
C GLY A 87 -5.43 -0.89 4.72
N PHE A 88 -4.17 -0.70 4.39
CA PHE A 88 -3.72 -0.22 3.08
C PHE A 88 -4.19 -1.08 1.92
N SER A 89 -4.27 -2.41 2.12
CA SER A 89 -4.72 -3.32 1.05
C SER A 89 -6.19 -3.15 0.71
N LEU A 90 -7.05 -2.86 1.68
CA LEU A 90 -8.46 -2.58 1.41
C LEU A 90 -8.59 -1.35 0.50
N HIS A 91 -7.84 -0.30 0.81
CA HIS A 91 -7.81 0.94 0.04
C HIS A 91 -7.24 0.73 -1.36
N SER A 92 -6.05 0.15 -1.46
CA SER A 92 -5.25 0.12 -2.68
C SER A 92 -5.57 -1.05 -3.61
N ASP A 93 -5.94 -2.20 -3.04
CA ASP A 93 -6.09 -3.45 -3.81
C ASP A 93 -7.55 -3.88 -3.98
N ILE A 94 -8.48 -3.23 -3.29
CA ILE A 94 -9.92 -3.50 -3.40
C ILE A 94 -10.65 -2.26 -3.88
N VAL A 95 -10.64 -1.17 -3.13
CA VAL A 95 -11.44 0.03 -3.46
C VAL A 95 -10.94 0.73 -4.72
N ALA A 96 -9.63 0.97 -4.82
CA ALA A 96 -9.07 1.65 -5.99
C ALA A 96 -9.31 0.87 -7.30
N PRO A 97 -9.10 -0.46 -7.36
CA PRO A 97 -9.46 -1.24 -8.56
C PRO A 97 -10.95 -1.21 -8.92
N TYR A 98 -11.85 -1.14 -7.94
CA TYR A 98 -13.27 -0.94 -8.24
C TYR A 98 -13.52 0.35 -9.01
N LEU A 99 -12.93 1.46 -8.54
CA LEU A 99 -13.03 2.73 -9.24
C LEU A 99 -12.41 2.65 -10.64
N LEU A 100 -11.25 2.02 -10.76
CA LEU A 100 -10.53 1.89 -12.03
C LEU A 100 -11.35 1.13 -13.07
N HIS A 101 -11.96 0.01 -12.68
CA HIS A 101 -12.63 -0.89 -13.63
C HIS A 101 -14.10 -0.53 -13.88
N TYR A 102 -14.77 0.08 -12.93
CA TYR A 102 -16.21 0.32 -12.99
C TYR A 102 -16.62 1.79 -12.88
N GLY A 103 -15.71 2.66 -12.49
CA GLY A 103 -15.98 4.09 -12.39
C GLY A 103 -16.06 4.78 -13.75
N SER A 104 -16.80 5.88 -13.82
CA SER A 104 -16.76 6.79 -14.97
C SER A 104 -15.40 7.49 -15.03
N GLU A 105 -15.04 8.07 -16.18
CA GLU A 105 -13.80 8.87 -16.28
C GLU A 105 -13.78 10.03 -15.27
N TYR A 106 -14.94 10.62 -15.00
CA TYR A 106 -15.07 11.66 -13.98
C TYR A 106 -14.68 11.14 -12.59
N LEU A 107 -15.19 9.99 -12.18
CA LEU A 107 -14.89 9.40 -10.87
C LEU A 107 -13.41 9.01 -10.77
N LYS A 108 -12.87 8.39 -11.81
CA LYS A 108 -11.45 8.00 -11.85
C LYS A 108 -10.54 9.21 -11.70
N ALA A 109 -10.77 10.24 -12.50
CA ALA A 109 -9.94 11.46 -12.50
C ALA A 109 -10.02 12.24 -11.19
N ASN A 110 -11.18 12.19 -10.51
CA ASN A 110 -11.35 12.94 -9.25
C ASN A 110 -10.85 12.17 -8.01
N TRP A 111 -10.98 10.84 -7.99
CA TRP A 111 -10.71 10.08 -6.77
C TRP A 111 -9.37 9.36 -6.77
N LEU A 112 -9.01 8.69 -7.88
CA LEU A 112 -7.78 7.88 -7.89
C LEU A 112 -6.51 8.68 -7.58
N PRO A 113 -6.31 9.90 -8.12
CA PRO A 113 -5.11 10.68 -7.77
C PRO A 113 -5.03 11.09 -6.30
N LYS A 114 -6.16 11.17 -5.62
CA LYS A 114 -6.21 11.50 -4.19
C LYS A 114 -6.01 10.27 -3.30
N MET A 115 -6.16 9.10 -3.87
CA MET A 115 -5.97 7.82 -3.18
C MET A 115 -4.52 7.33 -3.25
N ALA A 116 -3.82 7.70 -4.32
CA ALA A 116 -2.44 7.28 -4.56
C ALA A 116 -1.39 8.00 -3.71
#